data_bacf41eb5bbffd6df00ac80b565f3756
#
_entry.id   bacf41eb5bbffd6df00ac80b565f3756
#
_cell.length_a   1.000
_cell.length_b   1.000
_cell.length_c   1.000
_cell.angle_alpha   90.00
_cell.angle_beta   90.00
_cell.angle_gamma   90.00
#
_symmetry.space_group_name_H-M   'P 1'
#
loop_
_entity.id
_entity.type
_entity.pdbx_description
1 polymer ?
#
loop_
_entity_poly.entity_id
_entity_poly.type
_entity_poly.pdbx_seq_one_letter_code
_entity_poly.pdbx_strand_id
1 'polypeptide(L)'
;MKTTISQSPQFIEQTVTIGAWLANKRSSGKIAFLQLRDGTGFIQGVVVKNDVSEETFQLAKNMNQESSMYITGKIVEDNRSPFGYEMQVSNIELIHEANDYPITPKEHGTEFLMDHRHLWLRSKRQHAVMKIRNEIIRSTYQFFNDNGYVKIDPPILTGSSAEGTTELFHTKYFDEEAYLSQSGQLYMEAAAMAFGKVFSFGPTFRAEKSKTRRHLIEFWMIEPEMAFVDHNESLRYKNNTLVSLFKVYWKIVSLNCRYWREIQQNWKKLKHHSLEFLMTMP
;
A
#
# COMPACT_ATOMS: atom_id res chain seq x y z
N MET A 1 -16.24 19.98 14.14
CA MET A 1 -15.24 19.03 14.70
C MET A 1 -14.41 18.46 13.56
N LYS A 2 -13.07 18.36 13.69
CA LYS A 2 -12.22 17.76 12.65
C LYS A 2 -12.19 16.22 12.79
N THR A 3 -12.30 15.51 11.67
CA THR A 3 -12.24 14.03 11.60
C THR A 3 -11.59 13.55 10.30
N THR A 4 -11.45 12.23 10.12
CA THR A 4 -11.01 11.58 8.89
C THR A 4 -12.16 10.85 8.20
N ILE A 5 -11.98 10.54 6.91
CA ILE A 5 -13.00 9.78 6.15
C ILE A 5 -13.27 8.42 6.79
N SER A 6 -12.24 7.70 7.25
CA SER A 6 -12.41 6.39 7.88
C SER A 6 -13.19 6.42 9.20
N GLN A 7 -13.21 7.56 9.88
CA GLN A 7 -13.94 7.78 11.13
C GLN A 7 -15.36 8.32 10.91
N SER A 8 -15.68 8.78 9.70
CA SER A 8 -16.98 9.38 9.37
C SER A 8 -18.22 8.54 9.79
N PRO A 9 -18.20 7.18 9.73
CA PRO A 9 -19.33 6.39 10.21
C PRO A 9 -19.69 6.58 11.68
N GLN A 10 -18.76 7.08 12.50
CA GLN A 10 -19.02 7.36 13.92
C GLN A 10 -19.78 8.69 14.14
N PHE A 11 -19.95 9.48 13.08
CA PHE A 11 -20.53 10.83 13.11
C PHE A 11 -21.77 10.97 12.23
N ILE A 12 -22.50 9.87 12.01
CA ILE A 12 -23.78 9.90 11.28
C ILE A 12 -24.71 10.95 11.94
N GLU A 13 -25.40 11.74 11.10
CA GLU A 13 -26.26 12.88 11.48
C GLU A 13 -25.52 14.06 12.15
N GLN A 14 -24.20 14.06 12.21
CA GLN A 14 -23.39 15.15 12.78
C GLN A 14 -22.63 15.91 11.70
N THR A 15 -22.37 17.19 11.96
CA THR A 15 -21.54 18.04 11.10
C THR A 15 -20.08 17.93 11.48
N VAL A 16 -19.25 17.58 10.51
CA VAL A 16 -17.80 17.43 10.66
C VAL A 16 -17.04 18.18 9.58
N THR A 17 -15.76 18.45 9.84
CA THR A 17 -14.82 19.03 8.87
C THR A 17 -13.73 18.00 8.56
N ILE A 18 -13.48 17.77 7.27
CA ILE A 18 -12.46 16.85 6.77
C ILE A 18 -11.46 17.63 5.92
N GLY A 19 -10.16 17.45 6.15
CA GLY A 19 -9.13 17.88 5.21
C GLY A 19 -9.01 16.86 4.08
N ALA A 20 -9.22 17.27 2.83
CA ALA A 20 -9.29 16.36 1.71
C ALA A 20 -8.70 16.92 0.43
N TRP A 21 -8.42 16.01 -0.52
CA TRP A 21 -8.14 16.30 -1.92
C TRP A 21 -9.33 15.91 -2.79
N LEU A 22 -9.59 16.70 -3.83
CA LEU A 22 -10.60 16.41 -4.84
C LEU A 22 -10.10 15.35 -5.81
N ALA A 23 -10.47 14.10 -5.60
CA ALA A 23 -10.05 13.01 -6.50
C ALA A 23 -10.80 13.04 -7.85
N ASN A 24 -12.08 13.43 -7.84
CA ASN A 24 -12.91 13.58 -9.04
C ASN A 24 -14.13 14.42 -8.72
N LYS A 25 -14.76 15.00 -9.74
CA LYS A 25 -16.03 15.72 -9.60
C LYS A 25 -16.96 15.45 -10.78
N ARG A 26 -18.23 15.61 -10.52
CA ARG A 26 -19.30 15.70 -11.54
C ARG A 26 -20.34 16.69 -11.08
N SER A 27 -20.97 17.37 -12.01
CA SER A 27 -22.09 18.29 -11.69
C SER A 27 -23.28 18.01 -12.61
N SER A 28 -24.47 18.16 -12.07
CA SER A 28 -25.74 18.05 -12.79
C SER A 28 -26.68 19.13 -12.31
N GLY A 29 -26.86 20.18 -13.12
CA GLY A 29 -27.75 21.30 -12.84
C GLY A 29 -27.42 21.99 -11.52
N LYS A 30 -28.23 21.76 -10.48
CA LYS A 30 -28.13 22.39 -9.16
C LYS A 30 -27.34 21.56 -8.14
N ILE A 31 -26.70 20.46 -8.53
CA ILE A 31 -25.98 19.59 -7.63
C ILE A 31 -24.55 19.35 -8.16
N ALA A 32 -23.55 19.46 -7.29
CA ALA A 32 -22.20 19.01 -7.57
C ALA A 32 -21.86 17.84 -6.63
N PHE A 33 -21.25 16.80 -7.23
CA PHE A 33 -20.76 15.62 -6.52
C PHE A 33 -19.26 15.64 -6.54
N LEU A 34 -18.66 15.67 -5.35
CA LEU A 34 -17.22 15.69 -5.14
C LEU A 34 -16.77 14.34 -4.61
N GLN A 35 -15.88 13.66 -5.32
CA GLN A 35 -15.21 12.49 -4.79
C GLN A 35 -13.98 12.94 -4.00
N LEU A 36 -14.04 12.85 -2.71
CA LEU A 36 -13.02 13.32 -1.78
C LEU A 36 -12.14 12.19 -1.30
N ARG A 37 -10.88 12.48 -1.05
CA ARG A 37 -9.88 11.55 -0.52
C ARG A 37 -9.05 12.25 0.57
N ASP A 38 -8.78 11.57 1.68
CA ASP A 38 -7.94 12.09 2.78
C ASP A 38 -6.77 11.15 3.16
N GLY A 39 -6.48 10.14 2.36
CA GLY A 39 -5.47 9.11 2.66
C GLY A 39 -6.02 7.94 3.50
N THR A 40 -7.07 8.12 4.30
CA THR A 40 -7.73 7.02 5.03
C THR A 40 -8.81 6.33 4.22
N GLY A 41 -9.41 7.04 3.25
CA GLY A 41 -10.47 6.53 2.41
C GLY A 41 -10.98 7.52 1.36
N PHE A 42 -12.17 7.22 0.85
CA PHE A 42 -12.90 8.06 -0.09
C PHE A 42 -14.32 8.26 0.42
N ILE A 43 -14.87 9.47 0.22
CA ILE A 43 -16.26 9.81 0.51
C ILE A 43 -16.82 10.64 -0.64
N GLN A 44 -18.14 10.55 -0.88
CA GLN A 44 -18.85 11.48 -1.76
C GLN A 44 -19.31 12.69 -0.96
N GLY A 45 -18.90 13.88 -1.36
CA GLY A 45 -19.48 15.14 -0.92
C GLY A 45 -20.57 15.57 -1.88
N VAL A 46 -21.76 15.88 -1.39
CA VAL A 46 -22.89 16.37 -2.17
C VAL A 46 -23.10 17.83 -1.84
N VAL A 47 -22.95 18.68 -2.86
CA VAL A 47 -23.13 20.15 -2.75
C VAL A 47 -24.39 20.53 -3.50
N VAL A 48 -25.42 20.93 -2.77
CA VAL A 48 -26.70 21.38 -3.35
C VAL A 48 -26.70 22.89 -3.40
N LYS A 49 -26.99 23.49 -4.59
CA LYS A 49 -26.91 24.93 -4.82
C LYS A 49 -27.70 25.78 -3.80
N ASN A 50 -28.86 25.27 -3.41
CA ASN A 50 -29.74 26.02 -2.49
C ASN A 50 -29.32 25.92 -1.01
N ASP A 51 -28.43 25.00 -0.66
CA ASP A 51 -28.04 24.72 0.71
C ASP A 51 -26.67 25.32 1.08
N VAL A 52 -26.00 25.96 0.11
CA VAL A 52 -24.69 26.59 0.28
C VAL A 52 -24.68 27.98 -0.35
N SER A 53 -23.64 28.78 -0.05
CA SER A 53 -23.44 30.06 -0.75
C SER A 53 -23.17 29.86 -2.23
N GLU A 54 -23.53 30.85 -3.06
CA GLU A 54 -23.20 30.80 -4.50
C GLU A 54 -21.69 30.62 -4.75
N GLU A 55 -20.84 31.27 -3.92
CA GLU A 55 -19.39 31.13 -3.97
C GLU A 55 -18.95 29.69 -3.73
N THR A 56 -19.45 29.05 -2.69
CA THR A 56 -19.16 27.64 -2.37
C THR A 56 -19.63 26.71 -3.49
N PHE A 57 -20.79 26.98 -4.08
CA PHE A 57 -21.31 26.18 -5.19
C PHE A 57 -20.45 26.33 -6.45
N GLN A 58 -20.05 27.55 -6.79
CA GLN A 58 -19.18 27.81 -7.94
C GLN A 58 -17.78 27.20 -7.73
N LEU A 59 -17.25 27.28 -6.52
CA LEU A 59 -15.99 26.61 -6.16
C LEU A 59 -16.10 25.10 -6.34
N ALA A 60 -17.15 24.45 -5.85
CA ALA A 60 -17.38 23.02 -6.04
C ALA A 60 -17.47 22.60 -7.50
N LYS A 61 -18.03 23.44 -8.36
CA LYS A 61 -18.15 23.18 -9.82
C LYS A 61 -16.84 23.35 -10.55
N ASN A 62 -16.05 24.36 -10.21
CA ASN A 62 -14.94 24.82 -11.03
C ASN A 62 -13.59 24.28 -10.54
N MET A 63 -13.41 24.04 -9.23
CA MET A 63 -12.19 23.55 -8.61
C MET A 63 -11.59 22.37 -9.37
N ASN A 64 -10.28 22.39 -9.60
CA ASN A 64 -9.57 21.38 -10.35
C ASN A 64 -9.31 20.08 -9.55
N GLN A 65 -9.16 18.97 -10.29
CA GLN A 65 -8.76 17.69 -9.69
C GLN A 65 -7.46 17.82 -8.90
N GLU A 66 -7.38 17.15 -7.74
CA GLU A 66 -6.27 17.17 -6.79
C GLU A 66 -6.09 18.49 -6.01
N SER A 67 -7.00 19.46 -6.17
CA SER A 67 -7.06 20.60 -5.24
C SER A 67 -7.29 20.14 -3.82
N SER A 68 -6.67 20.84 -2.85
CA SER A 68 -6.77 20.53 -1.42
C SER A 68 -7.67 21.53 -0.70
N MET A 69 -8.44 21.03 0.27
CA MET A 69 -9.46 21.84 0.96
C MET A 69 -9.76 21.32 2.34
N TYR A 70 -10.35 22.19 3.17
CA TYR A 70 -11.20 21.76 4.27
C TYR A 70 -12.66 21.77 3.79
N ILE A 71 -13.33 20.65 3.97
CA ILE A 71 -14.73 20.51 3.61
C ILE A 71 -15.55 20.21 4.86
N THR A 72 -16.63 20.94 5.04
CA THR A 72 -17.52 20.83 6.21
C THR A 72 -18.90 20.41 5.73
N GLY A 73 -19.49 19.44 6.42
CA GLY A 73 -20.82 18.96 6.08
C GLY A 73 -21.34 17.92 7.06
N LYS A 74 -22.60 17.58 6.92
CA LYS A 74 -23.29 16.57 7.70
C LYS A 74 -23.05 15.19 7.09
N ILE A 75 -22.65 14.20 7.88
CA ILE A 75 -22.54 12.82 7.45
C ILE A 75 -23.92 12.18 7.49
N VAL A 76 -24.34 11.58 6.38
CA VAL A 76 -25.64 10.89 6.29
C VAL A 76 -25.47 9.50 5.71
N GLU A 77 -26.35 8.58 6.11
CA GLU A 77 -26.40 7.24 5.50
C GLU A 77 -26.96 7.34 4.08
N ASP A 78 -26.30 6.69 3.12
CA ASP A 78 -26.81 6.48 1.77
C ASP A 78 -26.41 5.09 1.26
N ASN A 79 -27.38 4.19 1.16
CA ASN A 79 -27.19 2.83 0.66
C ASN A 79 -26.73 2.75 -0.81
N ARG A 80 -26.87 3.85 -1.59
CA ARG A 80 -26.36 3.97 -2.96
C ARG A 80 -24.90 4.34 -2.99
N SER A 81 -24.40 4.94 -1.92
CA SER A 81 -22.97 5.21 -1.77
C SER A 81 -22.17 3.91 -1.67
N PRO A 82 -21.02 3.80 -2.35
CA PRO A 82 -20.13 2.63 -2.23
C PRO A 82 -19.68 2.33 -0.79
N PHE A 83 -19.75 3.33 0.08
CA PHE A 83 -19.31 3.24 1.48
C PHE A 83 -20.46 3.20 2.49
N GLY A 84 -21.71 3.29 2.01
CA GLY A 84 -22.91 3.30 2.86
C GLY A 84 -23.24 4.66 3.47
N TYR A 85 -22.44 5.69 3.20
CA TYR A 85 -22.63 7.07 3.70
C TYR A 85 -22.05 8.11 2.74
N GLU A 86 -22.50 9.35 2.87
CA GLU A 86 -22.00 10.50 2.12
C GLU A 86 -21.96 11.75 3.02
N MET A 87 -21.36 12.82 2.54
CA MET A 87 -21.35 14.11 3.21
C MET A 87 -22.26 15.11 2.49
N GLN A 88 -23.27 15.62 3.16
CA GLN A 88 -24.03 16.78 2.73
C GLN A 88 -23.24 18.05 3.07
N VAL A 89 -22.62 18.64 2.06
CA VAL A 89 -21.65 19.73 2.22
C VAL A 89 -22.36 21.03 2.54
N SER A 90 -21.88 21.72 3.58
CA SER A 90 -22.34 23.06 3.94
C SER A 90 -21.30 24.16 3.65
N ASN A 91 -20.01 23.83 3.64
CA ASN A 91 -18.93 24.78 3.34
C ASN A 91 -17.68 24.11 2.75
N ILE A 92 -16.97 24.85 1.91
CA ILE A 92 -15.66 24.48 1.35
C ILE A 92 -14.69 25.63 1.55
N GLU A 93 -13.58 25.37 2.20
CA GLU A 93 -12.44 26.26 2.33
C GLU A 93 -11.28 25.74 1.49
N LEU A 94 -11.00 26.38 0.36
CA LEU A 94 -9.92 25.99 -0.54
C LEU A 94 -8.57 26.33 0.11
N ILE A 95 -7.69 25.34 0.20
CA ILE A 95 -6.30 25.52 0.69
C ILE A 95 -5.40 25.84 -0.50
N HIS A 96 -5.47 24.99 -1.55
CA HIS A 96 -4.67 25.17 -2.77
C HIS A 96 -5.39 24.56 -3.97
N GLU A 97 -5.43 25.30 -5.06
CA GLU A 97 -5.94 24.82 -6.34
C GLU A 97 -4.79 24.15 -7.13
N ALA A 98 -4.99 22.91 -7.50
CA ALA A 98 -4.04 22.20 -8.34
C ALA A 98 -4.24 22.55 -9.82
N ASN A 99 -3.15 22.86 -10.51
CA ASN A 99 -3.16 23.11 -11.95
C ASN A 99 -2.47 21.98 -12.68
N ASP A 100 -2.93 21.70 -13.92
CA ASP A 100 -2.29 20.79 -14.87
C ASP A 100 -2.00 19.37 -14.32
N TYR A 101 -2.91 18.81 -13.51
CA TYR A 101 -2.75 17.45 -13.01
C TYR A 101 -2.81 16.43 -14.17
N PRO A 102 -1.74 15.66 -14.44
CA PRO A 102 -1.60 14.90 -15.67
C PRO A 102 -2.45 13.62 -15.73
N ILE A 103 -2.77 13.01 -14.57
CA ILE A 103 -3.56 11.77 -14.52
C ILE A 103 -5.05 12.13 -14.47
N THR A 104 -5.66 12.19 -15.64
CA THR A 104 -7.09 12.48 -15.79
C THR A 104 -7.94 11.20 -15.59
N PRO A 105 -9.29 11.29 -15.52
CA PRO A 105 -10.17 10.12 -15.44
C PRO A 105 -10.16 9.18 -16.66
N LYS A 106 -9.38 9.49 -17.70
CA LYS A 106 -9.18 8.62 -18.87
C LYS A 106 -8.36 7.39 -18.50
N GLU A 107 -8.44 6.36 -19.31
CA GLU A 107 -7.52 5.24 -19.28
C GLU A 107 -6.13 5.70 -19.75
N HIS A 108 -5.09 5.38 -18.99
CA HIS A 108 -3.71 5.71 -19.28
C HIS A 108 -2.87 4.45 -19.43
N GLY A 109 -1.94 4.46 -20.41
CA GLY A 109 -0.98 3.38 -20.59
C GLY A 109 -0.03 3.23 -19.39
N THR A 110 0.50 2.02 -19.23
CA THR A 110 1.40 1.69 -18.10
C THR A 110 2.67 2.53 -18.09
N GLU A 111 3.25 2.82 -19.26
CA GLU A 111 4.45 3.66 -19.41
C GLU A 111 4.20 5.06 -18.85
N PHE A 112 3.16 5.73 -19.31
CA PHE A 112 2.76 7.05 -18.80
C PHE A 112 2.55 7.04 -17.28
N LEU A 113 1.88 6.02 -16.73
CA LEU A 113 1.64 5.89 -15.30
C LEU A 113 2.93 5.65 -14.52
N MET A 114 3.89 4.94 -15.08
CA MET A 114 5.20 4.73 -14.45
C MET A 114 6.04 6.00 -14.44
N ASP A 115 6.00 6.82 -15.48
CA ASP A 115 6.66 8.13 -15.50
C ASP A 115 6.06 9.09 -14.47
N HIS A 116 4.76 8.94 -14.20
CA HIS A 116 4.02 9.70 -13.20
C HIS A 116 3.73 8.89 -11.92
N ARG A 117 4.58 7.90 -11.57
CA ARG A 117 4.31 6.96 -10.46
C ARG A 117 4.11 7.63 -9.11
N HIS A 118 4.75 8.77 -8.85
CA HIS A 118 4.56 9.57 -7.63
C HIS A 118 3.13 10.11 -7.50
N LEU A 119 2.46 10.42 -8.62
CA LEU A 119 1.05 10.82 -8.67
C LEU A 119 0.12 9.60 -8.74
N TRP A 120 0.56 8.55 -9.43
CA TRP A 120 -0.22 7.32 -9.56
C TRP A 120 -0.52 6.65 -8.21
N LEU A 121 0.33 6.83 -7.20
CA LEU A 121 0.08 6.40 -5.82
C LEU A 121 -1.26 6.88 -5.26
N ARG A 122 -1.79 8.01 -5.75
CA ARG A 122 -3.07 8.58 -5.33
C ARG A 122 -4.26 7.80 -5.88
N SER A 123 -4.07 6.94 -6.90
CA SER A 123 -5.14 6.11 -7.44
C SER A 123 -5.62 5.08 -6.42
N LYS A 124 -6.90 4.74 -6.51
CA LYS A 124 -7.53 3.75 -5.62
C LYS A 124 -6.78 2.41 -5.62
N ARG A 125 -6.32 1.97 -6.81
CA ARG A 125 -5.59 0.72 -6.97
C ARG A 125 -4.24 0.73 -6.25
N GLN A 126 -3.42 1.76 -6.49
CA GLN A 126 -2.09 1.84 -5.88
C GLN A 126 -2.18 2.08 -4.36
N HIS A 127 -3.10 2.92 -3.93
CA HIS A 127 -3.38 3.12 -2.51
C HIS A 127 -3.73 1.79 -1.81
N ALA A 128 -4.55 0.98 -2.44
CA ALA A 128 -4.92 -0.33 -1.92
C ALA A 128 -3.72 -1.30 -1.88
N VAL A 129 -2.91 -1.35 -2.96
CA VAL A 129 -1.68 -2.15 -3.00
C VAL A 129 -0.74 -1.77 -1.85
N MET A 130 -0.54 -0.47 -1.61
CA MET A 130 0.34 -0.01 -0.52
C MET A 130 -0.21 -0.33 0.87
N LYS A 131 -1.52 -0.29 1.08
CA LYS A 131 -2.14 -0.73 2.34
C LYS A 131 -1.93 -2.23 2.60
N ILE A 132 -2.07 -3.07 1.56
CA ILE A 132 -1.78 -4.51 1.68
C ILE A 132 -0.31 -4.72 1.99
N ARG A 133 0.59 -4.08 1.25
CA ARG A 133 2.03 -4.16 1.49
C ARG A 133 2.36 -3.82 2.94
N ASN A 134 1.82 -2.71 3.46
CA ASN A 134 2.02 -2.30 4.84
C ASN A 134 1.58 -3.39 5.84
N GLU A 135 0.43 -4.02 5.60
CA GLU A 135 -0.08 -5.06 6.50
C GLU A 135 0.72 -6.36 6.39
N ILE A 136 1.22 -6.72 5.21
CA ILE A 136 2.15 -7.84 5.05
C ILE A 136 3.42 -7.61 5.88
N ILE A 137 4.00 -6.41 5.80
CA ILE A 137 5.18 -6.03 6.58
C ILE A 137 4.90 -6.17 8.08
N ARG A 138 3.83 -5.53 8.56
CA ARG A 138 3.43 -5.59 9.97
C ARG A 138 3.25 -7.03 10.47
N SER A 139 2.55 -7.84 9.68
CA SER A 139 2.26 -9.23 10.05
C SER A 139 3.49 -10.13 10.01
N THR A 140 4.43 -9.85 9.11
CA THR A 140 5.73 -10.53 9.06
C THR A 140 6.50 -10.28 10.36
N TYR A 141 6.63 -9.02 10.76
CA TYR A 141 7.31 -8.67 12.02
C TYR A 141 6.61 -9.31 13.22
N GLN A 142 5.28 -9.25 13.29
CA GLN A 142 4.52 -9.85 14.37
C GLN A 142 4.75 -11.36 14.44
N PHE A 143 4.67 -12.06 13.31
CA PHE A 143 4.88 -13.51 13.26
C PHE A 143 6.25 -13.92 13.81
N PHE A 144 7.32 -13.27 13.35
CA PHE A 144 8.68 -13.62 13.79
C PHE A 144 8.90 -13.26 15.24
N ASN A 145 8.45 -12.09 15.72
CA ASN A 145 8.55 -11.70 17.11
C ASN A 145 7.79 -12.66 18.04
N ASP A 146 6.56 -13.04 17.68
CA ASP A 146 5.73 -13.97 18.45
C ASP A 146 6.34 -15.38 18.52
N ASN A 147 7.22 -15.74 17.56
CA ASN A 147 7.96 -17.01 17.53
C ASN A 147 9.39 -16.91 18.07
N GLY A 148 9.72 -15.82 18.74
CA GLY A 148 10.98 -15.64 19.47
C GLY A 148 12.19 -15.29 18.60
N TYR A 149 11.98 -14.75 17.40
CA TYR A 149 13.05 -14.25 16.56
C TYR A 149 13.42 -12.80 16.91
N VAL A 150 14.70 -12.50 16.86
CA VAL A 150 15.22 -11.13 16.98
C VAL A 150 15.41 -10.53 15.58
N LYS A 151 14.87 -9.31 15.38
CA LYS A 151 15.07 -8.58 14.14
C LYS A 151 16.50 -8.04 14.05
N ILE A 152 17.16 -8.30 12.94
CA ILE A 152 18.48 -7.77 12.61
C ILE A 152 18.39 -6.97 11.29
N ASP A 153 19.11 -5.88 11.19
CA ASP A 153 19.24 -5.06 10.00
C ASP A 153 20.67 -5.18 9.44
N PRO A 154 20.91 -6.06 8.46
CA PRO A 154 22.20 -6.16 7.80
C PRO A 154 22.54 -4.87 7.04
N PRO A 155 23.82 -4.50 6.88
CA PRO A 155 24.21 -3.35 6.07
C PRO A 155 23.85 -3.56 4.60
N ILE A 156 23.45 -2.47 3.94
CA ILE A 156 23.15 -2.45 2.49
C ILE A 156 24.45 -2.41 1.68
N LEU A 157 25.44 -1.65 2.15
CA LEU A 157 26.78 -1.62 1.56
C LEU A 157 27.66 -2.68 2.24
N THR A 158 28.25 -3.56 1.45
CA THR A 158 29.07 -4.67 1.94
C THR A 158 30.35 -4.80 1.13
N GLY A 159 31.43 -5.26 1.75
CA GLY A 159 32.70 -5.55 1.09
C GLY A 159 32.76 -6.97 0.48
N SER A 160 31.73 -7.80 0.68
CA SER A 160 31.72 -9.19 0.21
C SER A 160 30.41 -9.61 -0.41
N SER A 161 30.47 -10.63 -1.28
CA SER A 161 29.30 -11.26 -1.90
C SER A 161 28.83 -12.45 -1.07
N ALA A 162 27.52 -12.59 -0.88
CA ALA A 162 26.92 -13.77 -0.27
C ALA A 162 26.85 -14.95 -1.25
N GLU A 163 26.80 -14.69 -2.56
CA GLU A 163 26.71 -15.70 -3.63
C GLU A 163 27.82 -15.47 -4.65
N GLY A 164 28.65 -16.51 -4.88
CA GLY A 164 29.91 -16.39 -5.64
C GLY A 164 29.79 -16.21 -7.16
N THR A 165 28.60 -16.17 -7.73
CA THR A 165 28.39 -16.20 -9.20
C THR A 165 27.59 -15.02 -9.76
N THR A 166 27.02 -14.17 -8.94
CA THR A 166 26.17 -13.06 -9.40
C THR A 166 26.95 -11.75 -9.52
N GLU A 167 26.70 -11.00 -10.60
CA GLU A 167 27.22 -9.65 -10.74
C GLU A 167 26.65 -8.75 -9.62
N LEU A 168 27.51 -7.93 -9.03
CA LEU A 168 27.18 -7.01 -7.96
C LEU A 168 27.06 -5.59 -8.50
N PHE A 169 26.15 -4.81 -7.93
CA PHE A 169 26.19 -3.36 -8.07
C PHE A 169 27.35 -2.81 -7.26
N HIS A 170 28.33 -2.25 -7.95
CA HIS A 170 29.58 -1.75 -7.42
C HIS A 170 29.49 -0.25 -7.16
N THR A 171 30.09 0.20 -6.08
CA THR A 171 30.23 1.63 -5.75
C THR A 171 31.53 1.90 -5.00
N LYS A 172 32.06 3.11 -5.13
CA LYS A 172 33.17 3.55 -4.29
C LYS A 172 32.67 3.89 -2.89
N TYR A 173 33.41 3.43 -1.88
CA TYR A 173 33.17 3.74 -0.48
C TYR A 173 34.46 4.35 0.13
N PHE A 174 34.62 5.65 -0.04
CA PHE A 174 35.86 6.39 0.24
C PHE A 174 37.03 5.82 -0.56
N ASP A 175 38.04 5.26 0.09
CA ASP A 175 39.22 4.66 -0.54
C ASP A 175 39.07 3.14 -0.79
N GLU A 176 37.89 2.57 -0.48
CA GLU A 176 37.57 1.16 -0.61
C GLU A 176 36.48 0.91 -1.66
N GLU A 177 36.32 -0.33 -2.05
CA GLU A 177 35.25 -0.79 -2.92
C GLU A 177 34.12 -1.39 -2.07
N ALA A 178 32.88 -1.05 -2.40
CA ALA A 178 31.69 -1.60 -1.77
C ALA A 178 30.66 -2.03 -2.80
N TYR A 179 29.78 -2.90 -2.38
CA TYR A 179 28.73 -3.47 -3.22
C TYR A 179 27.38 -3.37 -2.52
N LEU A 180 26.30 -3.25 -3.32
CA LEU A 180 24.96 -3.39 -2.80
C LEU A 180 24.69 -4.86 -2.46
N SER A 181 24.20 -5.11 -1.26
CA SER A 181 24.01 -6.46 -0.70
C SER A 181 23.01 -7.30 -1.51
N GLN A 182 23.37 -8.54 -1.81
CA GLN A 182 22.50 -9.53 -2.43
C GLN A 182 21.61 -10.28 -1.43
N SER A 183 22.01 -10.31 -0.14
CA SER A 183 21.35 -11.02 0.96
C SER A 183 21.92 -10.54 2.27
N GLY A 184 21.15 -10.62 3.32
CA GLY A 184 21.60 -10.39 4.70
C GLY A 184 22.33 -11.57 5.32
N GLN A 185 22.42 -12.72 4.64
CA GLN A 185 22.82 -14.02 5.19
C GLN A 185 24.10 -13.96 6.01
N LEU A 186 25.20 -13.44 5.49
CA LEU A 186 26.51 -13.44 6.17
C LEU A 186 26.47 -12.74 7.56
N TYR A 187 25.71 -11.67 7.66
CA TYR A 187 25.52 -10.94 8.91
C TYR A 187 24.51 -11.65 9.83
N MET A 188 23.51 -12.29 9.24
CA MET A 188 22.50 -13.04 9.95
C MET A 188 23.05 -14.32 10.58
N GLU A 189 23.98 -15.02 9.94
CA GLU A 189 24.68 -16.18 10.50
C GLU A 189 25.44 -15.81 11.80
N ALA A 190 26.18 -14.69 11.76
CA ALA A 190 26.85 -14.19 12.96
C ALA A 190 25.86 -13.82 14.07
N ALA A 191 24.74 -13.18 13.72
CA ALA A 191 23.70 -12.83 14.66
C ALA A 191 22.97 -14.06 15.23
N ALA A 192 22.74 -15.11 14.40
CA ALA A 192 22.13 -16.37 14.86
C ALA A 192 22.98 -17.08 15.92
N MET A 193 24.31 -16.99 15.84
CA MET A 193 25.22 -17.52 16.86
C MET A 193 25.08 -16.79 18.22
N ALA A 194 24.63 -15.54 18.21
CA ALA A 194 24.42 -14.75 19.43
C ALA A 194 23.01 -14.87 20.00
N PHE A 195 21.99 -14.91 19.13
CA PHE A 195 20.58 -14.82 19.52
C PHE A 195 19.78 -16.11 19.28
N GLY A 196 20.33 -17.10 18.61
CA GLY A 196 19.71 -18.38 18.29
C GLY A 196 18.73 -18.33 17.12
N LYS A 197 17.76 -17.41 17.14
CA LYS A 197 16.77 -17.19 16.08
C LYS A 197 16.73 -15.72 15.72
N VAL A 198 17.03 -15.41 14.46
CA VAL A 198 17.03 -14.04 13.96
C VAL A 198 16.31 -13.96 12.63
N PHE A 199 15.87 -12.77 12.25
CA PHE A 199 15.33 -12.52 10.91
C PHE A 199 15.71 -11.14 10.40
N SER A 200 15.89 -11.01 9.11
CA SER A 200 15.90 -9.74 8.41
C SER A 200 14.66 -9.59 7.53
N PHE A 201 14.26 -8.37 7.28
CA PHE A 201 13.30 -8.01 6.26
C PHE A 201 13.75 -6.68 5.66
N GLY A 202 14.43 -6.74 4.55
CA GLY A 202 15.12 -5.60 3.98
C GLY A 202 15.36 -5.71 2.47
N PRO A 203 15.87 -4.62 1.86
CA PRO A 203 16.17 -4.57 0.44
C PRO A 203 17.38 -5.43 0.11
N THR A 204 17.32 -6.08 -1.05
CA THR A 204 18.40 -6.86 -1.66
C THR A 204 18.52 -6.52 -3.13
N PHE A 205 19.70 -6.68 -3.69
CA PHE A 205 20.05 -6.18 -5.01
C PHE A 205 20.69 -7.28 -5.84
N ARG A 206 20.27 -7.41 -7.10
CA ARG A 206 20.81 -8.36 -8.08
C ARG A 206 21.14 -7.59 -9.36
N ALA A 207 22.41 -7.48 -9.71
CA ALA A 207 22.85 -6.71 -10.88
C ALA A 207 22.63 -7.44 -12.21
N GLU A 208 21.81 -8.47 -12.23
CA GLU A 208 21.51 -9.29 -13.39
C GLU A 208 20.57 -8.58 -14.36
N LYS A 209 20.94 -8.48 -15.62
CA LYS A 209 20.05 -7.99 -16.68
C LYS A 209 19.07 -9.08 -17.07
N SER A 210 17.78 -8.88 -16.79
CA SER A 210 16.74 -9.81 -17.24
C SER A 210 15.60 -9.04 -17.91
N LYS A 211 15.07 -9.62 -18.98
CA LYS A 211 13.90 -9.11 -19.72
C LYS A 211 12.58 -9.73 -19.24
N THR A 212 12.59 -10.55 -18.19
CA THR A 212 11.36 -11.20 -17.72
C THR A 212 10.55 -10.25 -16.85
N ARG A 213 9.22 -10.34 -16.88
CA ARG A 213 8.31 -9.52 -16.09
C ARG A 213 8.34 -9.81 -14.58
N ARG A 214 9.06 -10.86 -14.16
CA ARG A 214 9.13 -11.31 -12.77
C ARG A 214 10.51 -11.13 -12.15
N HIS A 215 11.47 -10.60 -12.90
CA HIS A 215 12.80 -10.31 -12.41
C HIS A 215 12.90 -8.85 -12.02
N LEU A 216 13.32 -8.60 -10.77
CA LEU A 216 13.60 -7.26 -10.23
C LEU A 216 15.06 -7.21 -9.84
N ILE A 217 15.68 -6.06 -10.07
CA ILE A 217 17.07 -5.79 -9.67
C ILE A 217 17.16 -5.32 -8.21
N GLU A 218 16.05 -4.86 -7.65
CA GLU A 218 15.89 -4.51 -6.25
C GLU A 218 14.56 -5.09 -5.74
N PHE A 219 14.61 -5.83 -4.64
CA PHE A 219 13.43 -6.41 -4.00
C PHE A 219 13.69 -6.62 -2.51
N TRP A 220 12.63 -6.86 -1.76
CA TRP A 220 12.71 -7.10 -0.32
C TRP A 220 12.63 -8.59 -0.04
N MET A 221 13.56 -9.09 0.77
CA MET A 221 13.57 -10.48 1.22
C MET A 221 13.24 -10.60 2.71
N ILE A 222 12.58 -11.70 3.04
CA ILE A 222 12.40 -12.17 4.43
C ILE A 222 13.36 -13.31 4.60
N GLU A 223 14.37 -13.15 5.47
CA GLU A 223 15.46 -14.07 5.64
C GLU A 223 15.57 -14.47 7.13
N PRO A 224 14.91 -15.54 7.57
CA PRO A 224 15.12 -16.10 8.90
C PRO A 224 16.35 -16.97 8.93
N GLU A 225 17.15 -16.84 10.01
CA GLU A 225 18.29 -17.71 10.32
C GLU A 225 18.13 -18.30 11.73
N MET A 226 18.40 -19.59 11.85
CA MET A 226 18.13 -20.35 13.07
C MET A 226 19.28 -21.30 13.38
N ALA A 227 19.89 -21.13 14.54
CA ALA A 227 20.84 -22.11 15.07
C ALA A 227 20.10 -23.38 15.54
N PHE A 228 20.76 -24.53 15.45
CA PHE A 228 20.29 -25.84 15.91
C PHE A 228 19.01 -26.36 15.23
N VAL A 229 18.70 -25.90 14.03
CA VAL A 229 17.51 -26.27 13.24
C VAL A 229 17.92 -27.00 11.99
N ASP A 230 17.34 -28.18 11.74
CA ASP A 230 17.60 -28.95 10.53
C ASP A 230 16.73 -28.47 9.36
N HIS A 231 16.95 -29.06 8.17
CA HIS A 231 16.22 -28.70 6.95
C HIS A 231 14.69 -28.91 7.08
N ASN A 232 14.27 -30.02 7.70
CA ASN A 232 12.83 -30.33 7.82
C ASN A 232 12.12 -29.36 8.78
N GLU A 233 12.80 -29.00 9.85
CA GLU A 233 12.29 -28.01 10.79
C GLU A 233 12.23 -26.61 10.15
N SER A 234 13.24 -26.23 9.39
CA SER A 234 13.24 -24.98 8.62
C SER A 234 12.06 -24.91 7.62
N LEU A 235 11.74 -26.00 6.92
CA LEU A 235 10.56 -26.06 6.05
C LEU A 235 9.24 -25.86 6.82
N ARG A 236 9.12 -26.39 8.03
CA ARG A 236 7.94 -26.16 8.89
C ARG A 236 7.78 -24.67 9.25
N TYR A 237 8.85 -24.01 9.63
CA TYR A 237 8.83 -22.57 9.90
C TYR A 237 8.44 -21.76 8.67
N LYS A 238 8.99 -22.07 7.50
CA LYS A 238 8.61 -21.46 6.22
C LYS A 238 7.13 -21.62 5.92
N ASN A 239 6.58 -22.81 6.06
CA ASN A 239 5.17 -23.09 5.84
C ASN A 239 4.27 -22.34 6.84
N ASN A 240 4.64 -22.31 8.12
CA ASN A 240 3.90 -21.59 9.15
C ASN A 240 3.88 -20.08 8.88
N THR A 241 5.01 -19.50 8.43
CA THR A 241 5.11 -18.09 8.02
C THR A 241 4.12 -17.81 6.89
N LEU A 242 4.14 -18.61 5.82
CA LEU A 242 3.23 -18.45 4.69
C LEU A 242 1.76 -18.55 5.12
N VAL A 243 1.40 -19.57 5.91
CA VAL A 243 0.03 -19.74 6.41
C VAL A 243 -0.40 -18.55 7.25
N SER A 244 0.46 -18.02 8.11
CA SER A 244 0.18 -16.82 8.92
C SER A 244 -0.08 -15.59 8.05
N LEU A 245 0.77 -15.32 7.07
CA LEU A 245 0.62 -14.21 6.13
C LEU A 245 -0.66 -14.35 5.30
N PHE A 246 -1.00 -15.57 4.84
CA PHE A 246 -2.26 -15.81 4.12
C PHE A 246 -3.50 -15.58 4.98
N LYS A 247 -3.49 -15.95 6.26
CA LYS A 247 -4.61 -15.68 7.19
C LYS A 247 -4.85 -14.18 7.33
N VAL A 248 -3.79 -13.41 7.50
CA VAL A 248 -3.87 -11.95 7.61
C VAL A 248 -4.36 -11.33 6.30
N TYR A 249 -3.78 -11.72 5.18
CA TYR A 249 -4.24 -11.30 3.86
C TYR A 249 -5.75 -11.57 3.68
N TRP A 250 -6.22 -12.78 4.00
CA TRP A 250 -7.62 -13.15 3.89
C TRP A 250 -8.54 -12.29 4.77
N LYS A 251 -8.11 -11.97 5.98
CA LYS A 251 -8.82 -11.07 6.89
C LYS A 251 -8.98 -9.67 6.28
N ILE A 252 -7.92 -9.11 5.71
CA ILE A 252 -7.95 -7.77 5.08
C ILE A 252 -8.89 -7.77 3.88
N VAL A 253 -8.78 -8.78 3.02
CA VAL A 253 -9.60 -8.91 1.82
C VAL A 253 -11.07 -9.10 2.17
N SER A 254 -11.41 -9.84 3.22
CA SER A 254 -12.80 -10.04 3.67
C SER A 254 -13.41 -8.78 4.28
N LEU A 255 -12.65 -7.98 5.02
CA LEU A 255 -13.10 -6.73 5.62
C LEU A 255 -13.35 -5.60 4.59
N ASN A 256 -12.65 -5.64 3.46
CA ASN A 256 -12.75 -4.64 2.39
C ASN A 256 -13.48 -5.15 1.13
N CYS A 257 -14.35 -6.14 1.25
CA CYS A 257 -14.89 -6.98 0.17
C CYS A 257 -15.58 -6.22 -1.00
N ARG A 258 -16.13 -5.03 -0.78
CA ARG A 258 -16.79 -4.26 -1.87
C ARG A 258 -15.79 -3.66 -2.88
N TYR A 259 -14.59 -3.35 -2.44
CA TYR A 259 -13.55 -2.71 -3.25
C TYR A 259 -12.63 -3.71 -4.00
N TRP A 260 -12.61 -4.98 -3.55
CA TRP A 260 -11.61 -5.98 -3.92
C TRP A 260 -12.13 -7.08 -4.84
N ARG A 261 -13.37 -7.00 -5.34
CA ARG A 261 -13.94 -8.06 -6.21
C ARG A 261 -13.07 -8.36 -7.45
N GLU A 262 -12.46 -7.35 -8.06
CA GLU A 262 -11.57 -7.57 -9.22
C GLU A 262 -10.25 -8.25 -8.83
N ILE A 263 -9.67 -7.88 -7.69
CA ILE A 263 -8.46 -8.53 -7.18
C ILE A 263 -8.79 -9.95 -6.74
N GLN A 264 -9.93 -10.21 -6.12
CA GLN A 264 -10.40 -11.56 -5.77
C GLN A 264 -10.56 -12.48 -6.99
N GLN A 265 -11.06 -11.99 -8.11
CA GLN A 265 -11.19 -12.82 -9.31
C GLN A 265 -9.83 -13.24 -9.88
N ASN A 266 -8.86 -12.35 -9.87
CA ASN A 266 -7.51 -12.66 -10.31
C ASN A 266 -6.76 -13.59 -9.32
N TRP A 267 -7.02 -13.49 -8.02
CA TRP A 267 -6.43 -14.36 -6.99
C TRP A 267 -7.12 -15.72 -6.87
N LYS A 268 -8.41 -15.84 -7.19
CA LYS A 268 -9.05 -17.16 -7.32
C LYS A 268 -8.37 -18.01 -8.39
N LYS A 269 -7.91 -17.40 -9.47
CA LYS A 269 -7.10 -18.09 -10.51
C LYS A 269 -5.71 -18.49 -10.00
N LEU A 270 -5.07 -17.69 -9.15
CA LEU A 270 -3.79 -18.01 -8.51
C LEU A 270 -3.92 -19.07 -7.41
N LYS A 271 -5.03 -19.09 -6.67
CA LYS A 271 -5.30 -20.06 -5.59
C LYS A 271 -5.30 -21.50 -6.10
N HIS A 272 -5.85 -21.77 -7.29
CA HIS A 272 -5.81 -23.09 -7.91
C HIS A 272 -4.41 -23.58 -8.21
N HIS A 273 -3.49 -22.69 -8.63
CA HIS A 273 -2.12 -23.09 -8.99
C HIS A 273 -1.15 -23.16 -7.79
N SER A 274 -1.33 -22.31 -6.78
CA SER A 274 -0.36 -22.20 -5.67
C SER A 274 -0.67 -23.15 -4.51
N LEU A 275 -1.94 -23.47 -4.24
CA LEU A 275 -2.30 -24.42 -3.20
C LEU A 275 -2.15 -25.87 -3.66
N GLU A 276 -2.40 -26.19 -4.93
CA GLU A 276 -2.08 -27.49 -5.49
C GLU A 276 -0.56 -27.73 -5.49
N PHE A 277 0.25 -26.73 -5.81
CA PHE A 277 1.70 -26.81 -5.77
C PHE A 277 2.25 -27.01 -4.35
N LEU A 278 1.64 -26.35 -3.32
CA LEU A 278 2.03 -26.50 -1.92
C LEU A 278 1.53 -27.81 -1.29
N MET A 279 0.43 -28.41 -1.79
CA MET A 279 -0.09 -29.69 -1.32
C MET A 279 0.55 -30.90 -2.00
N THR A 280 1.26 -30.72 -3.11
CA THR A 280 1.90 -31.80 -3.89
C THR A 280 3.42 -31.87 -3.72
N MET A 281 4.00 -31.03 -2.85
CA MET A 281 5.41 -31.20 -2.48
C MET A 281 5.55 -32.32 -1.43
N PRO A 282 6.43 -33.30 -1.68
CA PRO A 282 6.69 -34.41 -0.76
C PRO A 282 7.30 -33.96 0.57
#